data_85a6012c6386d94a79b7553d912fc4db
#
_entry.id   85a6012c6386d94a79b7553d912fc4db
#
_cell.length_a   1.000
_cell.length_b   1.000
_cell.length_c   1.000
_cell.angle_alpha   90.00
_cell.angle_beta   90.00
_cell.angle_gamma   90.00
#
_symmetry.space_group_name_H-M   'P 1'
#
loop_
_entity.id
_entity.type
_entity.pdbx_description
1 polymer ?
#
loop_
_entity_poly.entity_id
_entity_poly.type
_entity_poly.pdbx_seq_one_letter_code
_entity_poly.pdbx_strand_id
1 'polypeptide(L)'
;MASKTLITCEDYVTLEEPQGMRYELSEGDLIVTPSASFFHNDICDYLNAQLRVFTESRRLGSVTGETDIKLVGETVRRPDVAFFRTGRLRGMDLDRVPLPVVPDLVIEIVSRTDSAGDVLVKVQQYLAAGAKAVWLLYPGSRLAYRYLPDKLEPQVLSAAAHPSLEEPELLPGFSLPLEQIFSPSPTQHSL
;
A
#
# COMPACT_ATOMS: atom_id res chain seq x y z
N MET A 1 30.43 -5.56 19.56
CA MET A 1 29.26 -5.17 18.77
C MET A 1 28.05 -5.76 19.46
N ALA A 2 27.08 -4.95 19.86
CA ALA A 2 25.83 -5.49 20.44
C ALA A 2 25.09 -6.28 19.35
N SER A 3 24.74 -7.52 19.62
CA SER A 3 23.88 -8.32 18.73
C SER A 3 22.52 -7.64 18.69
N LYS A 4 22.08 -7.17 17.53
CA LYS A 4 20.72 -6.65 17.34
C LYS A 4 19.78 -7.85 17.47
N THR A 5 18.86 -7.81 18.43
CA THR A 5 17.84 -8.85 18.58
C THR A 5 16.81 -8.62 17.48
N LEU A 6 16.68 -9.59 16.59
CA LEU A 6 15.61 -9.58 15.56
C LEU A 6 14.28 -10.00 16.19
N ILE A 7 13.22 -9.36 15.76
CA ILE A 7 11.84 -9.62 16.20
C ILE A 7 11.21 -10.61 15.22
N THR A 8 10.53 -11.62 15.74
CA THR A 8 9.75 -12.55 14.91
C THR A 8 8.35 -11.99 14.61
N CYS A 9 7.68 -12.54 13.60
CA CYS A 9 6.27 -12.20 13.34
C CYS A 9 5.36 -12.58 14.52
N GLU A 10 5.74 -13.56 15.34
CA GLU A 10 5.00 -13.95 16.55
C GLU A 10 5.20 -12.91 17.66
N ASP A 11 6.42 -12.42 17.84
CA ASP A 11 6.69 -11.32 18.79
C ASP A 11 5.98 -10.04 18.36
N TYR A 12 5.98 -9.73 17.05
CA TYR A 12 5.34 -8.53 16.48
C TYR A 12 3.86 -8.40 16.90
N VAL A 13 3.10 -9.51 16.89
CA VAL A 13 1.67 -9.50 17.24
C VAL A 13 1.42 -9.11 18.70
N THR A 14 2.42 -9.27 19.56
CA THR A 14 2.33 -8.95 20.99
C THR A 14 2.74 -7.52 21.31
N LEU A 15 3.28 -6.78 20.34
CA LEU A 15 3.73 -5.42 20.54
C LEU A 15 2.53 -4.45 20.62
N GLU A 16 2.56 -3.58 21.60
CA GLU A 16 1.60 -2.47 21.71
C GLU A 16 2.17 -1.25 20.96
N GLU A 17 1.40 -0.75 19.98
CA GLU A 17 1.76 0.47 19.28
C GLU A 17 1.60 1.69 20.21
N PRO A 18 2.64 2.54 20.38
CA PRO A 18 2.50 3.78 21.14
C PRO A 18 1.51 4.72 20.45
N GLN A 19 0.85 5.55 21.25
CA GLN A 19 -0.09 6.54 20.72
C GLN A 19 0.56 7.41 19.64
N GLY A 20 -0.06 7.48 18.46
CA GLY A 20 0.43 8.27 17.33
C GLY A 20 1.57 7.63 16.55
N MET A 21 1.88 6.37 16.80
CA MET A 21 2.90 5.61 16.08
C MET A 21 2.29 4.36 15.45
N ARG A 22 2.97 3.81 14.46
CA ARG A 22 2.64 2.55 13.78
C ARG A 22 3.87 1.69 13.67
N TYR A 23 3.67 0.39 13.68
CA TYR A 23 4.72 -0.60 13.54
C TYR A 23 4.62 -1.33 12.21
N GLU A 24 5.76 -1.64 11.64
CA GLU A 24 5.96 -2.64 10.60
C GLU A 24 7.19 -3.48 10.95
N LEU A 25 7.36 -4.62 10.32
CA LEU A 25 8.52 -5.48 10.50
C LEU A 25 9.21 -5.70 9.15
N SER A 26 10.52 -5.45 9.09
CA SER A 26 11.33 -5.64 7.89
C SER A 26 12.48 -6.58 8.18
N GLU A 27 12.37 -7.83 7.76
CA GLU A 27 13.41 -8.85 7.97
C GLU A 27 13.83 -8.98 9.45
N GLY A 28 12.88 -8.87 10.37
CA GLY A 28 13.08 -8.89 11.81
C GLY A 28 13.42 -7.54 12.44
N ASP A 29 13.59 -6.49 11.67
CA ASP A 29 13.79 -5.14 12.15
C ASP A 29 12.46 -4.42 12.36
N LEU A 30 12.21 -3.95 13.58
CA LEU A 30 11.02 -3.15 13.88
C LEU A 30 11.17 -1.74 13.29
N ILE A 31 10.25 -1.42 12.39
CA ILE A 31 10.11 -0.08 11.82
C ILE A 31 9.02 0.66 12.58
N VAL A 32 9.35 1.84 13.09
CA VAL A 32 8.43 2.68 13.84
C VAL A 32 8.20 3.96 13.06
N THR A 33 6.97 4.22 12.66
CA THR A 33 6.60 5.41 11.87
C THR A 33 5.50 6.19 12.57
N PRO A 34 5.45 7.53 12.41
CA PRO A 34 4.31 8.31 12.88
C PRO A 34 3.01 7.91 12.18
N SER A 35 1.88 8.06 12.88
CA SER A 35 0.55 7.92 12.26
C SER A 35 0.37 8.88 11.10
N ALA A 36 -0.38 8.45 10.10
CA ALA A 36 -0.62 9.20 8.87
C ALA A 36 -1.33 10.54 9.12
N SER A 37 -1.03 11.53 8.28
CA SER A 37 -1.70 12.83 8.32
C SER A 37 -3.13 12.74 7.78
N PHE A 38 -3.96 13.76 8.07
CA PHE A 38 -5.31 13.88 7.49
C PHE A 38 -5.27 13.80 5.96
N PHE A 39 -4.36 14.52 5.31
CA PHE A 39 -4.26 14.55 3.85
C PHE A 39 -3.87 13.18 3.26
N HIS A 40 -2.99 12.44 3.92
CA HIS A 40 -2.65 11.08 3.54
C HIS A 40 -3.89 10.18 3.62
N ASN A 41 -4.60 10.22 4.76
CA ASN A 41 -5.80 9.42 4.96
C ASN A 41 -6.93 9.78 3.96
N ASP A 42 -7.09 11.05 3.61
CA ASP A 42 -8.08 11.51 2.61
C ASP A 42 -7.81 10.87 1.23
N ILE A 43 -6.54 10.76 0.83
CA ILE A 43 -6.14 10.05 -0.39
C ILE A 43 -6.42 8.55 -0.27
N CYS A 44 -6.06 7.93 0.86
CA CYS A 44 -6.33 6.50 1.12
C CYS A 44 -7.82 6.19 1.02
N ASP A 45 -8.65 6.98 1.68
CA ASP A 45 -10.11 6.80 1.71
C ASP A 45 -10.71 6.97 0.31
N TYR A 46 -10.26 7.99 -0.43
CA TYR A 46 -10.68 8.19 -1.81
C TYR A 46 -10.34 7.00 -2.70
N LEU A 47 -9.10 6.52 -2.65
CA LEU A 47 -8.65 5.36 -3.43
C LEU A 47 -9.41 4.09 -3.05
N ASN A 48 -9.58 3.82 -1.75
CA ASN A 48 -10.35 2.69 -1.25
C ASN A 48 -11.78 2.73 -1.77
N ALA A 49 -12.44 3.90 -1.73
CA ALA A 49 -13.81 4.06 -2.22
C ALA A 49 -13.92 3.79 -3.73
N GLN A 50 -13.04 4.40 -4.55
CA GLN A 50 -13.06 4.22 -6.00
C GLN A 50 -12.80 2.75 -6.40
N LEU A 51 -11.79 2.13 -5.80
CA LEU A 51 -11.45 0.74 -6.08
C LEU A 51 -12.54 -0.23 -5.61
N ARG A 52 -13.12 -0.03 -4.41
CA ARG A 52 -14.21 -0.88 -3.91
C ARG A 52 -15.42 -0.84 -4.81
N VAL A 53 -15.92 0.34 -5.16
CA VAL A 53 -17.09 0.49 -6.07
C VAL A 53 -16.83 -0.23 -7.39
N PHE A 54 -15.62 -0.06 -7.95
CA PHE A 54 -15.26 -0.69 -9.21
C PHE A 54 -15.17 -2.23 -9.10
N THR A 55 -14.46 -2.72 -8.09
CA THR A 55 -14.18 -4.16 -7.94
C THR A 55 -15.41 -4.96 -7.51
N GLU A 56 -16.23 -4.42 -6.60
CA GLU A 56 -17.46 -5.07 -6.14
C GLU A 56 -18.48 -5.20 -7.25
N SER A 57 -18.72 -4.12 -8.02
CA SER A 57 -19.68 -4.14 -9.14
C SER A 57 -19.32 -5.17 -10.22
N ARG A 58 -18.05 -5.53 -10.36
CA ARG A 58 -17.51 -6.47 -11.36
C ARG A 58 -17.09 -7.81 -10.77
N ARG A 59 -17.23 -7.99 -9.45
CA ARG A 59 -16.80 -9.20 -8.71
C ARG A 59 -15.33 -9.55 -8.95
N LEU A 60 -14.46 -8.54 -9.04
CA LEU A 60 -13.04 -8.72 -9.30
C LEU A 60 -12.24 -9.12 -8.07
N GLY A 61 -12.70 -8.76 -6.87
CA GLY A 61 -12.00 -9.05 -5.62
C GLY A 61 -12.38 -8.12 -4.49
N SER A 62 -11.52 -8.09 -3.48
CA SER A 62 -11.68 -7.32 -2.25
C SER A 62 -10.61 -6.25 -2.13
N VAL A 63 -10.98 -5.07 -1.62
CA VAL A 63 -10.06 -3.96 -1.33
C VAL A 63 -10.09 -3.68 0.16
N THR A 64 -8.92 -3.49 0.76
CA THR A 64 -8.77 -3.06 2.15
C THR A 64 -7.64 -2.04 2.27
N GLY A 65 -7.60 -1.31 3.38
CA GLY A 65 -6.47 -0.46 3.77
C GLY A 65 -5.99 -0.84 5.16
N GLU A 66 -4.77 -0.41 5.50
CA GLU A 66 -4.25 -0.47 6.86
C GLU A 66 -4.26 -1.88 7.50
N THR A 67 -4.12 -2.92 6.69
CA THR A 67 -4.14 -4.30 7.14
C THR A 67 -2.71 -4.84 7.20
N ASP A 68 -2.32 -5.38 8.35
CA ASP A 68 -1.03 -6.05 8.50
C ASP A 68 -0.97 -7.31 7.64
N ILE A 69 -0.02 -7.33 6.72
CA ILE A 69 0.21 -8.44 5.78
C ILE A 69 1.55 -9.09 6.10
N LYS A 70 1.51 -10.41 6.37
CA LYS A 70 2.74 -11.19 6.46
C LYS A 70 3.30 -11.46 5.07
N LEU A 71 4.51 -11.02 4.84
CA LEU A 71 5.28 -11.30 3.63
C LEU A 71 6.24 -12.49 3.85
N VAL A 72 7.33 -12.54 3.09
CA VAL A 72 8.34 -13.61 3.21
C VAL A 72 9.22 -13.36 4.45
N GLY A 73 9.59 -14.44 5.14
CA GLY A 73 10.44 -14.38 6.34
C GLY A 73 9.77 -13.63 7.48
N GLU A 74 10.57 -12.91 8.27
CA GLU A 74 10.09 -12.09 9.38
C GLU A 74 9.78 -10.65 8.91
N THR A 75 8.82 -10.56 7.96
CA THR A 75 8.40 -9.28 7.37
C THR A 75 6.88 -9.13 7.47
N VAL A 76 6.45 -8.02 8.08
CA VAL A 76 5.06 -7.58 8.15
C VAL A 76 4.98 -6.16 7.61
N ARG A 77 4.14 -5.95 6.60
CA ARG A 77 3.90 -4.63 6.02
C ARG A 77 2.42 -4.28 6.13
N ARG A 78 2.15 -2.98 6.24
CA ARG A 78 0.79 -2.41 6.33
C ARG A 78 0.57 -1.46 5.15
N PRO A 79 0.19 -1.99 3.98
CA PRO A 79 -0.05 -1.14 2.80
C PRO A 79 -1.22 -0.18 3.04
N ASP A 80 -1.12 1.03 2.50
CA ASP A 80 -2.19 2.02 2.57
C ASP A 80 -3.45 1.54 1.86
N VAL A 81 -3.30 0.88 0.70
CA VAL A 81 -4.39 0.21 -0.02
C VAL A 81 -3.91 -1.13 -0.58
N ALA A 82 -4.68 -2.18 -0.37
CA ALA A 82 -4.42 -3.53 -0.85
C ALA A 82 -5.62 -4.08 -1.62
N PHE A 83 -5.38 -4.66 -2.79
CA PHE A 83 -6.39 -5.37 -3.57
C PHE A 83 -6.03 -6.86 -3.69
N PHE A 84 -7.02 -7.70 -3.43
CA PHE A 84 -6.95 -9.16 -3.54
C PHE A 84 -7.95 -9.62 -4.59
N ARG A 85 -7.50 -10.31 -5.63
CA ARG A 85 -8.39 -10.88 -6.65
C ARG A 85 -9.37 -11.89 -6.05
N THR A 86 -10.50 -12.03 -6.72
CA THR A 86 -11.53 -13.04 -6.36
C THR A 86 -10.91 -14.41 -6.15
N GLY A 87 -11.26 -15.03 -5.03
CA GLY A 87 -10.76 -16.35 -4.63
C GLY A 87 -9.45 -16.32 -3.83
N ARG A 88 -8.72 -15.21 -3.80
CA ARG A 88 -7.43 -15.08 -3.09
C ARG A 88 -7.57 -15.29 -1.58
N LEU A 89 -8.66 -14.83 -1.02
CA LEU A 89 -8.97 -14.91 0.42
C LEU A 89 -9.84 -16.13 0.80
N ARG A 90 -10.15 -17.01 -0.18
CA ARG A 90 -11.03 -18.17 0.09
C ARG A 90 -10.41 -19.12 1.10
N GLY A 91 -11.15 -19.41 2.16
CA GLY A 91 -10.72 -20.36 3.21
C GLY A 91 -9.67 -19.80 4.17
N MET A 92 -9.37 -18.50 4.08
CA MET A 92 -8.49 -17.83 5.03
C MET A 92 -9.26 -17.36 6.25
N ASP A 93 -8.59 -17.41 7.41
CA ASP A 93 -9.04 -16.73 8.61
C ASP A 93 -8.73 -15.24 8.45
N LEU A 94 -9.77 -14.43 8.24
CA LEU A 94 -9.65 -12.99 8.00
C LEU A 94 -9.49 -12.17 9.29
N ASP A 95 -9.69 -12.80 10.45
CA ASP A 95 -9.44 -12.16 11.75
C ASP A 95 -7.98 -12.34 12.19
N ARG A 96 -7.22 -13.15 11.45
CA ARG A 96 -5.80 -13.36 11.74
C ARG A 96 -4.97 -12.12 11.42
N VAL A 97 -4.14 -11.71 12.38
CA VAL A 97 -3.17 -10.61 12.25
C VAL A 97 -1.76 -11.17 12.54
N PRO A 98 -0.78 -10.93 11.67
CA PRO A 98 -0.91 -10.41 10.31
C PRO A 98 -1.57 -11.43 9.37
N LEU A 99 -2.27 -10.93 8.34
CA LEU A 99 -2.91 -11.75 7.33
C LEU A 99 -1.82 -12.43 6.45
N PRO A 100 -1.78 -13.78 6.35
CA PRO A 100 -0.72 -14.47 5.61
C PRO A 100 -1.03 -14.62 4.11
N VAL A 101 -1.58 -13.57 3.50
CA VAL A 101 -1.94 -13.54 2.07
C VAL A 101 -1.44 -12.25 1.45
N VAL A 102 -0.56 -12.37 0.46
CA VAL A 102 -0.01 -11.22 -0.25
C VAL A 102 -1.06 -10.64 -1.22
N PRO A 103 -1.31 -9.31 -1.22
CA PRO A 103 -2.20 -8.66 -2.17
C PRO A 103 -1.70 -8.81 -3.61
N ASP A 104 -2.63 -8.80 -4.57
CA ASP A 104 -2.26 -8.76 -5.99
C ASP A 104 -1.83 -7.34 -6.42
N LEU A 105 -2.45 -6.29 -5.88
CA LEU A 105 -2.04 -4.89 -6.04
C LEU A 105 -1.83 -4.25 -4.67
N VAL A 106 -0.73 -3.54 -4.52
CA VAL A 106 -0.40 -2.70 -3.38
C VAL A 106 -0.31 -1.25 -3.83
N ILE A 107 -0.84 -0.33 -3.04
CA ILE A 107 -0.67 1.11 -3.24
C ILE A 107 -0.13 1.70 -1.94
N GLU A 108 0.95 2.48 -2.04
CA GLU A 108 1.57 3.24 -0.95
C GLU A 108 1.54 4.72 -1.28
N ILE A 109 1.11 5.55 -0.34
CA ILE A 109 1.12 7.00 -0.44
C ILE A 109 2.34 7.53 0.29
N VAL A 110 3.34 7.93 -0.46
CA VAL A 110 4.64 8.34 0.09
C VAL A 110 4.54 9.69 0.78
N SER A 111 4.90 9.72 2.04
CA SER A 111 4.96 10.94 2.85
C SER A 111 6.28 11.69 2.66
N ARG A 112 6.35 12.93 3.15
CA ARG A 112 7.59 13.74 3.08
C ARG A 112 8.69 13.22 4.02
N THR A 113 8.33 12.40 4.98
CA THR A 113 9.25 11.85 5.98
C THR A 113 9.81 10.49 5.58
N ASP A 114 9.25 9.86 4.52
CA ASP A 114 9.71 8.56 4.06
C ASP A 114 11.03 8.70 3.30
N SER A 115 11.99 7.85 3.63
CA SER A 115 13.22 7.78 2.87
C SER A 115 12.99 7.03 1.56
N ALA A 116 13.61 7.49 0.47
CA ALA A 116 13.53 6.81 -0.82
C ALA A 116 14.03 5.36 -0.74
N GLY A 117 15.04 5.09 0.10
CA GLY A 117 15.58 3.75 0.31
C GLY A 117 14.54 2.81 0.93
N ASP A 118 13.89 3.25 2.01
CA ASP A 118 12.90 2.42 2.72
C ASP A 118 11.67 2.13 1.85
N VAL A 119 11.22 3.12 1.07
CA VAL A 119 10.10 2.95 0.13
C VAL A 119 10.46 1.91 -0.94
N LEU A 120 11.68 1.94 -1.49
CA LEU A 120 12.13 0.95 -2.48
C LEU A 120 12.26 -0.45 -1.86
N VAL A 121 12.71 -0.57 -0.61
CA VAL A 121 12.72 -1.85 0.12
C VAL A 121 11.31 -2.42 0.25
N LYS A 122 10.31 -1.60 0.61
CA LYS A 122 8.90 -2.04 0.64
C LYS A 122 8.45 -2.59 -0.72
N VAL A 123 8.71 -1.86 -1.81
CA VAL A 123 8.36 -2.31 -3.17
C VAL A 123 8.97 -3.67 -3.48
N GLN A 124 10.27 -3.83 -3.22
CA GLN A 124 10.98 -5.08 -3.46
C GLN A 124 10.39 -6.24 -2.65
N GLN A 125 10.06 -6.01 -1.38
CA GLN A 125 9.47 -7.02 -0.50
C GLN A 125 8.06 -7.44 -0.97
N TYR A 126 7.21 -6.50 -1.40
CA TYR A 126 5.89 -6.82 -1.96
C TYR A 126 6.00 -7.65 -3.24
N LEU A 127 6.86 -7.23 -4.18
CA LEU A 127 7.03 -7.93 -5.45
C LEU A 127 7.66 -9.32 -5.25
N ALA A 128 8.68 -9.44 -4.40
CA ALA A 128 9.31 -10.72 -4.06
C ALA A 128 8.33 -11.69 -3.37
N ALA A 129 7.40 -11.16 -2.57
CA ALA A 129 6.34 -11.95 -1.95
C ALA A 129 5.22 -12.37 -2.92
N GLY A 130 5.18 -11.81 -4.14
CA GLY A 130 4.27 -12.23 -5.21
C GLY A 130 3.18 -11.24 -5.59
N ALA A 131 3.23 -10.00 -5.11
CA ALA A 131 2.38 -8.93 -5.62
C ALA A 131 2.60 -8.76 -7.14
N LYS A 132 1.52 -8.45 -7.86
CA LYS A 132 1.55 -8.31 -9.33
C LYS A 132 1.83 -6.89 -9.77
N ALA A 133 1.50 -5.92 -8.92
CA ALA A 133 1.84 -4.52 -9.12
C ALA A 133 1.97 -3.80 -7.77
N VAL A 134 2.87 -2.81 -7.73
CA VAL A 134 2.97 -1.85 -6.63
C VAL A 134 2.93 -0.45 -7.19
N TRP A 135 2.03 0.37 -6.70
CA TRP A 135 1.95 1.79 -7.03
C TRP A 135 2.47 2.63 -5.87
N LEU A 136 3.41 3.52 -6.16
CA LEU A 136 3.84 4.56 -5.23
C LEU A 136 3.24 5.89 -5.67
N LEU A 137 2.49 6.53 -4.81
CA LEU A 137 1.89 7.83 -5.06
C LEU A 137 2.66 8.90 -4.27
N TYR A 138 3.14 9.91 -4.96
CA TYR A 138 3.87 11.04 -4.40
C TYR A 138 3.02 12.31 -4.47
N PRO A 139 2.19 12.61 -3.46
CA PRO A 139 1.28 13.76 -3.50
C PRO A 139 2.02 15.09 -3.66
N GLY A 140 3.17 15.25 -2.98
CA GLY A 140 3.95 16.47 -3.01
C GLY A 140 4.50 16.85 -4.39
N SER A 141 4.84 15.87 -5.22
CA SER A 141 5.31 16.07 -6.60
C SER A 141 4.26 15.75 -7.66
N ARG A 142 3.08 15.26 -7.24
CA ARG A 142 1.97 14.82 -8.11
C ARG A 142 2.41 13.78 -9.14
N LEU A 143 3.25 12.82 -8.69
CA LEU A 143 3.78 11.72 -9.49
C LEU A 143 3.24 10.38 -8.96
N ALA A 144 3.09 9.42 -9.87
CA ALA A 144 2.87 8.02 -9.53
C ALA A 144 3.92 7.15 -10.22
N TYR A 145 4.38 6.15 -9.50
CA TYR A 145 5.31 5.14 -10.00
C TYR A 145 4.63 3.78 -9.95
N ARG A 146 4.58 3.07 -11.07
CA ARG A 146 4.04 1.72 -11.16
C ARG A 146 5.18 0.73 -11.33
N TYR A 147 5.36 -0.16 -10.37
CA TYR A 147 6.33 -1.25 -10.36
C TYR A 147 5.66 -2.57 -10.69
N LEU A 148 6.31 -3.37 -11.55
CA LEU A 148 5.88 -4.71 -11.94
C LEU A 148 7.01 -5.72 -11.69
N PRO A 149 6.71 -7.01 -11.41
CA PRO A 149 7.72 -8.02 -11.08
C PRO A 149 8.82 -8.18 -12.14
N ASP A 150 8.42 -8.12 -13.42
CA ASP A 150 9.31 -8.41 -14.54
C ASP A 150 9.90 -7.15 -15.21
N LYS A 151 9.76 -5.99 -14.55
CA LYS A 151 10.26 -4.72 -15.07
C LYS A 151 11.34 -4.16 -14.16
N LEU A 152 12.50 -3.87 -14.74
CA LEU A 152 13.62 -3.27 -13.98
C LEU A 152 13.31 -1.81 -13.60
N GLU A 153 12.60 -1.08 -14.46
CA GLU A 153 12.28 0.32 -14.28
C GLU A 153 10.77 0.51 -14.06
N PRO A 154 10.37 1.40 -13.15
CA PRO A 154 8.97 1.74 -12.97
C PRO A 154 8.45 2.56 -14.15
N GLN A 155 7.17 2.41 -14.44
CA GLN A 155 6.45 3.39 -15.25
C GLN A 155 6.17 4.61 -14.39
N VAL A 156 6.59 5.79 -14.86
CA VAL A 156 6.37 7.06 -14.17
C VAL A 156 5.23 7.83 -14.83
N LEU A 157 4.26 8.24 -14.03
CA LEU A 157 3.11 9.03 -14.46
C LEU A 157 3.13 10.38 -13.74
N SER A 158 2.95 11.47 -14.48
CA SER A 158 2.87 12.83 -13.94
C SER A 158 1.47 13.39 -14.11
N ALA A 159 0.85 13.90 -13.05
CA ALA A 159 -0.48 14.51 -13.12
C ALA A 159 -0.56 15.68 -14.12
N ALA A 160 0.56 16.37 -14.37
CA ALA A 160 0.64 17.44 -15.36
C ALA A 160 0.38 16.98 -16.81
N ALA A 161 0.53 15.69 -17.10
CA ALA A 161 0.24 15.08 -18.40
C ALA A 161 -1.17 14.44 -18.47
N HIS A 162 -1.99 14.66 -17.43
CA HIS A 162 -3.36 14.12 -17.30
C HIS A 162 -3.51 12.60 -17.45
N PRO A 163 -2.53 11.77 -16.99
CA PRO A 163 -2.67 10.33 -17.07
C PRO A 163 -3.65 9.81 -16.01
N SER A 164 -4.12 8.58 -16.23
CA SER A 164 -4.88 7.82 -15.26
C SER A 164 -4.04 6.68 -14.68
N LEU A 165 -4.35 6.28 -13.44
CA LEU A 165 -3.93 4.99 -12.92
C LEU A 165 -4.76 3.90 -13.55
N GLU A 166 -4.08 2.94 -14.17
CA GLU A 166 -4.68 1.80 -14.85
C GLU A 166 -3.91 0.53 -14.50
N GLU A 167 -4.65 -0.55 -14.29
CA GLU A 167 -4.09 -1.88 -14.05
C GLU A 167 -4.86 -2.92 -14.86
N PRO A 168 -4.66 -2.96 -16.18
CA PRO A 168 -5.55 -3.71 -17.08
C PRO A 168 -5.56 -5.22 -16.82
N GLU A 169 -4.47 -5.80 -16.28
CA GLU A 169 -4.40 -7.22 -15.96
C GLU A 169 -5.13 -7.59 -14.68
N LEU A 170 -5.18 -6.69 -13.70
CA LEU A 170 -5.82 -6.91 -12.41
C LEU A 170 -7.22 -6.29 -12.34
N LEU A 171 -7.38 -5.12 -12.94
CA LEU A 171 -8.55 -4.27 -12.89
C LEU A 171 -8.98 -3.84 -14.30
N PRO A 172 -9.41 -4.78 -15.17
CA PRO A 172 -9.72 -4.47 -16.58
C PRO A 172 -10.79 -3.40 -16.71
N GLY A 173 -10.42 -2.29 -17.36
CA GLY A 173 -11.29 -1.13 -17.57
C GLY A 173 -11.35 -0.15 -16.38
N PHE A 174 -10.55 -0.35 -15.33
CA PHE A 174 -10.34 0.68 -14.31
C PHE A 174 -9.43 1.78 -14.86
N SER A 175 -9.86 3.02 -14.68
CA SER A 175 -9.07 4.20 -15.04
C SER A 175 -9.43 5.31 -14.07
N LEU A 176 -8.46 5.78 -13.30
CA LEU A 176 -8.63 6.83 -12.31
C LEU A 176 -7.62 7.96 -12.58
N PRO A 177 -8.10 9.16 -12.99
CA PRO A 177 -7.22 10.29 -13.27
C PRO A 177 -6.36 10.68 -12.05
N LEU A 178 -5.05 10.77 -12.23
CA LEU A 178 -4.11 11.16 -11.17
C LEU A 178 -4.45 12.51 -10.54
N GLU A 179 -4.98 13.41 -11.34
CA GLU A 179 -5.38 14.74 -10.87
C GLU A 179 -6.45 14.66 -9.78
N GLN A 180 -7.41 13.73 -9.90
CA GLN A 180 -8.45 13.53 -8.90
C GLN A 180 -7.88 12.97 -7.58
N ILE A 181 -6.84 12.14 -7.66
CA ILE A 181 -6.18 11.56 -6.48
C ILE A 181 -5.43 12.65 -5.69
N PHE A 182 -4.73 13.54 -6.40
CA PHE A 182 -3.90 14.56 -5.77
C PHE A 182 -4.61 15.90 -5.56
N SER A 183 -5.89 15.99 -5.89
CA SER A 183 -6.68 17.18 -5.61
C SER A 183 -7.16 17.13 -4.16
N PRO A 184 -6.97 18.19 -3.39
CA PRO A 184 -7.56 18.25 -2.06
C PRO A 184 -9.09 18.19 -2.16
N SER A 185 -9.72 17.59 -1.16
CA SER A 185 -11.19 17.55 -1.04
C SER A 185 -11.80 18.94 -1.27
N PRO A 186 -12.96 19.04 -1.93
CA PRO A 186 -13.61 20.33 -2.27
C PRO A 186 -13.83 21.28 -1.07
N THR A 187 -13.78 20.74 0.14
CA THR A 187 -13.93 21.49 1.40
C THR A 187 -12.72 22.38 1.75
N GLN A 188 -11.58 22.26 1.05
CA GLN A 188 -10.38 23.04 1.36
C GLN A 188 -10.18 24.29 0.48
N HIS A 189 -11.04 24.54 -0.51
CA HIS A 189 -10.92 25.68 -1.43
C HIS A 189 -11.85 26.85 -1.13
N SER A 190 -12.46 26.88 0.05
CA SER A 190 -13.36 27.97 0.47
C SER A 190 -12.84 28.63 1.77
N LEU A 191 -11.69 29.29 1.69
CA LEU A 191 -11.26 30.32 2.63
C LEU A 191 -10.54 31.41 1.86
#